data_e5d5ab3ad2b5ec8c8521b6f7aac8d2e6
#
_entry.id   e5d5ab3ad2b5ec8c8521b6f7aac8d2e6
#
_cell.length_a   1.000
_cell.length_b   1.000
_cell.length_c   1.000
_cell.angle_alpha   90.00
_cell.angle_beta   90.00
_cell.angle_gamma   90.00
#
_symmetry.space_group_name_H-M   'P 1'
#
loop_
_entity.id
_entity.type
_entity.pdbx_description
1 polymer ?
#
loop_
_entity_poly.entity_id
_entity_poly.type
_entity_poly.pdbx_seq_one_letter_code
_entity_poly.pdbx_strand_id
1 'polypeptide(L)'
;MAMIDNDWLTVLDEEFRKPYYKELYKFVLSEYNTTQVFPPADDIFNAFHLTPLSKVKVVIIGQDPYHNVGQAHGLCFSVKPDVEIPPSLVNIYQELHDDLGCEIPNNGYLVKWANQGVLMLNTVLTVRAHVANSHQGRGWEEFTNAAIRALNEQDRPIVFLLWGKPAQMKKKMLNNPNHLILEAPHPSPLSAYRGFFGSRPFGKTNRFLEEHGETPIDWQIENV
;
A
#
# COMPACT_ATOMS: atom_id res chain seq x y z
N MET A 1 -18.98 -5.42 5.08
CA MET A 1 -17.55 -5.55 4.69
C MET A 1 -17.54 -6.14 3.30
N ALA A 2 -17.11 -5.37 2.30
CA ALA A 2 -16.99 -5.87 0.93
C ALA A 2 -15.99 -7.04 0.89
N MET A 3 -16.31 -8.06 0.10
CA MET A 3 -15.40 -9.21 -0.11
C MET A 3 -14.53 -8.94 -1.32
N ILE A 4 -13.32 -9.49 -1.35
CA ILE A 4 -12.51 -9.51 -2.57
C ILE A 4 -13.25 -10.37 -3.61
N ASP A 5 -13.40 -9.86 -4.83
CA ASP A 5 -14.23 -10.48 -5.88
C ASP A 5 -13.50 -10.67 -7.23
N ASN A 6 -12.16 -10.45 -7.23
CA ASN A 6 -11.32 -10.59 -8.42
C ASN A 6 -10.30 -11.73 -8.30
N ASP A 7 -9.27 -11.72 -9.15
CA ASP A 7 -8.24 -12.77 -9.24
C ASP A 7 -7.37 -12.95 -7.99
N TRP A 8 -7.41 -12.03 -7.03
CA TRP A 8 -6.81 -12.24 -5.71
C TRP A 8 -7.42 -13.44 -4.97
N LEU A 9 -8.68 -13.81 -5.25
CA LEU A 9 -9.29 -15.01 -4.65
C LEU A 9 -8.56 -16.29 -5.02
N THR A 10 -7.88 -16.35 -6.16
CA THR A 10 -7.11 -17.54 -6.56
C THR A 10 -6.00 -17.89 -5.56
N VAL A 11 -5.52 -16.91 -4.79
CA VAL A 11 -4.41 -17.08 -3.84
C VAL A 11 -4.80 -16.76 -2.39
N LEU A 12 -5.92 -16.08 -2.15
CA LEU A 12 -6.35 -15.66 -0.82
C LEU A 12 -7.60 -16.37 -0.30
N ASP A 13 -8.34 -17.14 -1.12
CA ASP A 13 -9.57 -17.79 -0.68
C ASP A 13 -9.37 -18.71 0.54
N GLU A 14 -8.28 -19.45 0.57
CA GLU A 14 -7.96 -20.31 1.72
C GLU A 14 -7.66 -19.53 2.99
N GLU A 15 -7.09 -18.31 2.89
CA GLU A 15 -6.79 -17.47 4.05
C GLU A 15 -8.06 -17.11 4.82
N PHE A 16 -9.17 -16.84 4.12
CA PHE A 16 -10.46 -16.53 4.73
C PHE A 16 -11.05 -17.67 5.58
N ARG A 17 -10.60 -18.91 5.35
CA ARG A 17 -11.07 -20.11 6.07
C ARG A 17 -10.22 -20.45 7.27
N LYS A 18 -9.01 -19.87 7.39
CA LYS A 18 -8.06 -20.17 8.45
C LYS A 18 -8.56 -19.68 9.83
N PRO A 19 -8.18 -20.37 10.93
CA PRO A 19 -8.58 -19.98 12.28
C PRO A 19 -8.24 -18.53 12.63
N TYR A 20 -7.02 -18.07 12.28
CA TYR A 20 -6.60 -16.71 12.58
C TYR A 20 -7.51 -15.66 11.93
N TYR A 21 -7.96 -15.91 10.67
CA TYR A 21 -8.84 -14.97 9.97
C TYR A 21 -10.23 -14.93 10.60
N LYS A 22 -10.74 -16.07 11.07
CA LYS A 22 -12.01 -16.10 11.80
C LYS A 22 -11.96 -15.27 13.08
N GLU A 23 -10.86 -15.34 13.83
CA GLU A 23 -10.67 -14.52 15.03
C GLU A 23 -10.46 -13.05 14.68
N LEU A 24 -9.69 -12.74 13.63
CA LEU A 24 -9.54 -11.40 13.08
C LEU A 24 -10.91 -10.81 12.68
N TYR A 25 -11.72 -11.57 11.95
CA TYR A 25 -13.05 -11.13 11.52
C TYR A 25 -13.96 -10.77 12.70
N LYS A 26 -14.01 -11.64 13.73
CA LYS A 26 -14.78 -11.38 14.95
C LYS A 26 -14.30 -10.10 15.65
N PHE A 27 -12.99 -9.94 15.77
CA PHE A 27 -12.39 -8.75 16.37
C PHE A 27 -12.76 -7.49 15.57
N VAL A 28 -12.56 -7.48 14.27
CA VAL A 28 -12.87 -6.33 13.40
C VAL A 28 -14.35 -5.99 13.44
N LEU A 29 -15.23 -6.99 13.38
CA LEU A 29 -16.67 -6.78 13.49
C LEU A 29 -17.06 -6.15 14.85
N SER A 30 -16.46 -6.62 15.94
CA SER A 30 -16.66 -6.03 17.27
C SER A 30 -16.19 -4.58 17.32
N GLU A 31 -15.04 -4.27 16.74
CA GLU A 31 -14.50 -2.91 16.69
C GLU A 31 -15.42 -1.95 15.93
N TYR A 32 -15.92 -2.33 14.74
CA TYR A 32 -16.88 -1.50 14.00
C TYR A 32 -18.22 -1.30 14.72
N ASN A 33 -18.64 -2.25 15.56
CA ASN A 33 -19.88 -2.15 16.32
C ASN A 33 -19.75 -1.31 17.60
N THR A 34 -18.55 -1.16 18.14
CA THR A 34 -18.33 -0.57 19.48
C THR A 34 -17.49 0.69 19.47
N THR A 35 -16.74 0.93 18.39
CA THR A 35 -15.84 2.07 18.25
C THR A 35 -15.91 2.66 16.82
N GLN A 36 -15.29 3.81 16.63
CA GLN A 36 -15.07 4.33 15.27
C GLN A 36 -13.79 3.72 14.70
N VAL A 37 -13.90 3.09 13.53
CA VAL A 37 -12.80 2.38 12.85
C VAL A 37 -12.61 2.93 11.44
N PHE A 38 -11.37 2.98 10.98
CA PHE A 38 -11.01 3.37 9.61
C PHE A 38 -10.21 2.27 8.90
N PRO A 39 -10.31 2.21 7.56
CA PRO A 39 -11.25 2.92 6.68
C PRO A 39 -12.70 2.47 6.92
N PRO A 40 -13.72 3.04 6.25
CA PRO A 40 -15.07 2.46 6.20
C PRO A 40 -15.02 0.99 5.81
N ALA A 41 -15.95 0.18 6.34
CA ALA A 41 -15.89 -1.29 6.18
C ALA A 41 -15.86 -1.77 4.72
N ASP A 42 -16.47 -1.02 3.81
CA ASP A 42 -16.49 -1.35 2.38
C ASP A 42 -15.17 -0.98 1.67
N ASP A 43 -14.35 -0.13 2.27
CA ASP A 43 -13.05 0.31 1.72
C ASP A 43 -11.86 -0.54 2.20
N ILE A 44 -12.05 -1.51 3.12
CA ILE A 44 -10.94 -2.29 3.73
C ILE A 44 -10.05 -2.94 2.67
N PHE A 45 -10.65 -3.50 1.61
CA PHE A 45 -9.96 -4.24 0.56
C PHE A 45 -9.75 -3.43 -0.73
N ASN A 46 -9.87 -2.10 -0.69
CA ASN A 46 -9.74 -1.27 -1.90
C ASN A 46 -8.40 -1.44 -2.62
N ALA A 47 -7.30 -1.67 -1.91
CA ALA A 47 -6.02 -1.95 -2.54
C ALA A 47 -6.10 -3.18 -3.48
N PHE A 48 -6.80 -4.23 -3.05
CA PHE A 48 -7.01 -5.44 -3.84
C PHE A 48 -8.04 -5.25 -4.97
N HIS A 49 -9.14 -4.52 -4.71
CA HIS A 49 -10.17 -4.25 -5.70
C HIS A 49 -9.64 -3.42 -6.87
N LEU A 50 -8.91 -2.34 -6.56
CA LEU A 50 -8.38 -1.41 -7.57
C LEU A 50 -7.17 -1.96 -8.32
N THR A 51 -6.43 -2.89 -7.72
CA THR A 51 -5.24 -3.48 -8.32
C THR A 51 -5.34 -5.01 -8.29
N PRO A 52 -6.01 -5.63 -9.29
CA PRO A 52 -6.08 -7.09 -9.43
C PRO A 52 -4.68 -7.73 -9.45
N LEU A 53 -4.55 -8.96 -8.94
CA LEU A 53 -3.27 -9.67 -8.83
C LEU A 53 -2.50 -9.69 -10.15
N SER A 54 -3.16 -10.02 -11.26
CA SER A 54 -2.56 -10.07 -12.60
C SER A 54 -2.11 -8.71 -13.14
N LYS A 55 -2.54 -7.61 -12.54
CA LYS A 55 -2.20 -6.25 -12.96
C LYS A 55 -1.11 -5.60 -12.12
N VAL A 56 -0.73 -6.22 -10.99
CA VAL A 56 0.28 -5.63 -10.10
C VAL A 56 1.63 -5.52 -10.81
N LYS A 57 2.17 -4.33 -10.92
CA LYS A 57 3.51 -4.01 -11.43
C LYS A 57 4.42 -3.48 -10.33
N VAL A 58 3.84 -2.74 -9.39
CA VAL A 58 4.55 -2.10 -8.28
C VAL A 58 3.80 -2.37 -6.98
N VAL A 59 4.53 -2.59 -5.90
CA VAL A 59 3.97 -2.76 -4.56
C VAL A 59 4.58 -1.71 -3.64
N ILE A 60 3.74 -0.89 -3.03
CA ILE A 60 4.13 0.03 -1.95
C ILE A 60 3.55 -0.52 -0.66
N ILE A 61 4.39 -0.72 0.37
CA ILE A 61 3.96 -1.28 1.65
C ILE A 61 3.90 -0.17 2.70
N GLY A 62 2.69 0.08 3.23
CA GLY A 62 2.44 0.92 4.39
C GLY A 62 2.30 0.11 5.68
N GLN A 63 2.07 0.77 6.81
CA GLN A 63 1.86 0.13 8.11
C GLN A 63 0.37 -0.11 8.40
N ASP A 64 -0.31 0.91 8.86
CA ASP A 64 -1.74 0.93 9.16
C ASP A 64 -2.42 2.14 8.50
N PRO A 65 -3.76 2.16 8.40
CA PRO A 65 -4.46 3.28 7.81
C PRO A 65 -4.28 4.58 8.62
N TYR A 66 -4.48 5.72 7.97
CA TYR A 66 -4.64 6.97 8.69
C TYR A 66 -5.82 6.86 9.68
N HIS A 67 -5.62 7.36 10.91
CA HIS A 67 -6.57 7.20 12.01
C HIS A 67 -7.44 8.43 12.29
N ASN A 68 -7.35 9.48 11.47
CA ASN A 68 -8.23 10.64 11.56
C ASN A 68 -9.43 10.50 10.62
N VAL A 69 -10.52 11.18 10.99
CA VAL A 69 -11.77 11.15 10.25
C VAL A 69 -11.58 11.58 8.79
N GLY A 70 -12.14 10.83 7.86
CA GLY A 70 -12.20 11.16 6.45
C GLY A 70 -10.92 10.85 5.64
N GLN A 71 -9.80 10.48 6.27
CA GLN A 71 -8.54 10.29 5.58
C GLN A 71 -8.46 8.93 4.83
N ALA A 72 -8.54 7.83 5.57
CA ALA A 72 -8.31 6.48 5.02
C ALA A 72 -9.45 6.01 4.11
N HIS A 73 -9.07 5.40 3.00
CA HIS A 73 -9.98 4.77 2.04
C HIS A 73 -9.44 3.44 1.45
N GLY A 74 -8.55 2.76 2.19
CA GLY A 74 -8.06 1.42 1.87
C GLY A 74 -6.78 1.34 1.03
N LEU A 75 -6.17 2.48 0.68
CA LEU A 75 -4.86 2.56 0.02
C LEU A 75 -3.84 3.20 0.96
N CYS A 76 -2.65 2.61 1.11
CA CYS A 76 -1.61 3.24 1.93
C CYS A 76 -1.15 4.57 1.33
N PHE A 77 -0.81 5.53 2.18
CA PHE A 77 -0.41 6.91 1.86
C PHE A 77 -1.49 7.79 1.21
N SER A 78 -2.54 7.22 0.63
CA SER A 78 -3.59 7.95 -0.07
C SER A 78 -4.65 8.50 0.89
N VAL A 79 -5.17 9.67 0.57
CA VAL A 79 -6.35 10.28 1.23
C VAL A 79 -7.39 10.67 0.20
N LYS A 80 -8.63 10.95 0.66
CA LYS A 80 -9.69 11.45 -0.23
C LYS A 80 -9.35 12.84 -0.79
N PRO A 81 -9.94 13.27 -1.92
CA PRO A 81 -9.56 14.52 -2.60
C PRO A 81 -9.66 15.77 -1.72
N ASP A 82 -10.69 15.84 -0.87
CA ASP A 82 -10.97 17.01 -0.03
C ASP A 82 -10.21 17.03 1.32
N VAL A 83 -9.25 16.11 1.48
CA VAL A 83 -8.48 15.97 2.71
C VAL A 83 -7.10 16.60 2.53
N GLU A 84 -6.62 17.31 3.56
CA GLU A 84 -5.25 17.84 3.60
C GLU A 84 -4.24 16.73 3.33
N ILE A 85 -3.25 17.02 2.49
CA ILE A 85 -2.21 16.06 2.11
C ILE A 85 -1.34 15.74 3.33
N PRO A 86 -1.28 14.46 3.77
CA PRO A 86 -0.50 14.09 4.94
C PRO A 86 1.01 14.35 4.76
N PRO A 87 1.75 14.65 5.84
CA PRO A 87 3.17 15.02 5.75
C PRO A 87 4.06 14.00 5.04
N SER A 88 3.78 12.70 5.20
CA SER A 88 4.54 11.66 4.46
C SER A 88 4.27 11.72 2.97
N LEU A 89 3.03 12.01 2.55
CA LEU A 89 2.67 12.14 1.14
C LEU A 89 3.23 13.43 0.53
N VAL A 90 3.31 14.51 1.29
CA VAL A 90 4.02 15.74 0.87
C VAL A 90 5.47 15.39 0.50
N ASN A 91 6.16 14.61 1.32
CA ASN A 91 7.53 14.21 1.06
C ASN A 91 7.65 13.22 -0.13
N ILE A 92 6.66 12.35 -0.32
CA ILE A 92 6.58 11.49 -1.51
C ILE A 92 6.46 12.34 -2.78
N TYR A 93 5.61 13.36 -2.78
CA TYR A 93 5.45 14.28 -3.91
C TYR A 93 6.70 15.13 -4.15
N GLN A 94 7.40 15.55 -3.10
CA GLN A 94 8.67 16.26 -3.25
C GLN A 94 9.73 15.36 -3.93
N GLU A 95 9.87 14.11 -3.47
CA GLU A 95 10.79 13.15 -4.10
C GLU A 95 10.38 12.85 -5.55
N LEU A 96 9.09 12.74 -5.82
CA LEU A 96 8.57 12.53 -7.18
C LEU A 96 8.90 13.71 -8.10
N HIS A 97 8.77 14.94 -7.60
CA HIS A 97 9.19 16.15 -8.31
C HIS A 97 10.68 16.14 -8.62
N ASP A 98 11.52 15.85 -7.64
CA ASP A 98 12.97 15.85 -7.76
C ASP A 98 13.50 14.69 -8.65
N ASP A 99 12.79 13.56 -8.68
CA ASP A 99 13.16 12.37 -9.47
C ASP A 99 12.73 12.46 -10.93
N LEU A 100 11.48 12.88 -11.17
CA LEU A 100 10.85 12.82 -12.51
C LEU A 100 10.36 14.17 -13.03
N GLY A 101 10.46 15.26 -12.26
CA GLY A 101 9.96 16.59 -12.66
C GLY A 101 8.42 16.70 -12.64
N CYS A 102 7.71 15.77 -11.98
CA CYS A 102 6.26 15.85 -11.83
C CYS A 102 5.85 17.13 -11.07
N GLU A 103 4.74 17.72 -11.45
CA GLU A 103 4.16 18.83 -10.70
C GLU A 103 3.61 18.32 -9.36
N ILE A 104 3.77 19.11 -8.29
CA ILE A 104 3.22 18.78 -6.97
C ILE A 104 1.71 19.03 -7.01
N PRO A 105 0.87 18.00 -6.83
CA PRO A 105 -0.58 18.15 -6.93
C PRO A 105 -1.19 18.81 -5.69
N ASN A 106 -2.42 19.30 -5.83
CA ASN A 106 -3.17 19.93 -4.74
C ASN A 106 -4.03 18.94 -3.92
N ASN A 107 -3.93 17.65 -4.18
CA ASN A 107 -4.70 16.60 -3.49
C ASN A 107 -3.84 15.36 -3.24
N GLY A 108 -4.32 14.48 -2.36
CA GLY A 108 -3.62 13.24 -1.98
C GLY A 108 -4.31 11.96 -2.48
N TYR A 109 -5.08 12.02 -3.57
CA TYR A 109 -5.88 10.90 -4.06
C TYR A 109 -5.11 10.06 -5.10
N LEU A 110 -4.56 8.94 -4.67
CA LEU A 110 -3.62 8.12 -5.44
C LEU A 110 -4.27 6.98 -6.26
N VAL A 111 -5.59 6.99 -6.44
CA VAL A 111 -6.30 5.92 -7.17
C VAL A 111 -5.80 5.77 -8.62
N LYS A 112 -5.33 6.86 -9.24
CA LYS A 112 -4.68 6.79 -10.57
C LYS A 112 -3.49 5.83 -10.59
N TRP A 113 -2.69 5.79 -9.52
CA TRP A 113 -1.58 4.85 -9.41
C TRP A 113 -2.08 3.41 -9.28
N ALA A 114 -3.08 3.18 -8.43
CA ALA A 114 -3.68 1.85 -8.26
C ALA A 114 -4.22 1.28 -9.57
N ASN A 115 -4.91 2.10 -10.36
CA ASN A 115 -5.49 1.71 -11.65
C ASN A 115 -4.42 1.36 -12.71
N GLN A 116 -3.16 1.76 -12.50
CA GLN A 116 -2.05 1.42 -13.37
C GLN A 116 -1.25 0.19 -12.92
N GLY A 117 -1.63 -0.43 -11.80
CA GLY A 117 -0.96 -1.60 -11.25
C GLY A 117 -0.05 -1.32 -10.07
N VAL A 118 -0.21 -0.19 -9.37
CA VAL A 118 0.49 0.08 -8.12
C VAL A 118 -0.38 -0.40 -6.96
N LEU A 119 -0.04 -1.55 -6.39
CA LEU A 119 -0.67 -2.06 -5.18
C LEU A 119 -0.16 -1.28 -3.97
N MET A 120 -1.01 -0.45 -3.39
CA MET A 120 -0.72 0.35 -2.20
C MET A 120 -1.31 -0.32 -0.97
N LEU A 121 -0.55 -1.24 -0.37
CA LEU A 121 -1.02 -2.17 0.66
C LEU A 121 -0.48 -1.80 2.04
N ASN A 122 -1.36 -1.52 3.00
CA ASN A 122 -1.00 -1.50 4.41
C ASN A 122 -0.82 -2.93 4.95
N THR A 123 0.08 -3.14 5.90
CA THR A 123 0.24 -4.45 6.55
C THR A 123 -0.90 -4.76 7.54
N VAL A 124 -1.51 -3.71 8.11
CA VAL A 124 -2.71 -3.76 8.95
C VAL A 124 -3.80 -2.97 8.22
N LEU A 125 -4.97 -3.58 7.97
CA LEU A 125 -5.95 -2.97 7.08
C LEU A 125 -7.02 -2.12 7.79
N THR A 126 -7.05 -2.15 9.12
CA THR A 126 -8.00 -1.35 9.92
C THR A 126 -7.31 -0.71 11.12
N VAL A 127 -7.88 0.39 11.61
CA VAL A 127 -7.36 1.12 12.77
C VAL A 127 -8.51 1.78 13.53
N ARG A 128 -8.43 1.85 14.85
CA ARG A 128 -9.37 2.62 15.68
C ARG A 128 -9.09 4.12 15.53
N ALA A 129 -10.14 4.92 15.46
CA ALA A 129 -10.03 6.38 15.37
C ALA A 129 -9.09 6.94 16.45
N HIS A 130 -8.17 7.80 16.01
CA HIS A 130 -7.18 8.51 16.84
C HIS A 130 -6.17 7.62 17.60
N VAL A 131 -6.11 6.30 17.34
CA VAL A 131 -5.21 5.37 18.03
C VAL A 131 -4.40 4.58 17.00
N ALA A 132 -3.26 5.14 16.59
CA ALA A 132 -2.33 4.45 15.68
C ALA A 132 -1.92 3.07 16.22
N ASN A 133 -1.73 2.10 15.33
CA ASN A 133 -1.33 0.72 15.63
C ASN A 133 -2.34 -0.07 16.51
N SER A 134 -3.56 0.44 16.72
CA SER A 134 -4.56 -0.18 17.61
C SER A 134 -4.99 -1.60 17.22
N HIS A 135 -4.89 -1.94 15.93
CA HIS A 135 -5.24 -3.27 15.39
C HIS A 135 -4.02 -4.13 15.02
N GLN A 136 -2.82 -3.69 15.37
CA GLN A 136 -1.59 -4.46 15.17
C GLN A 136 -1.60 -5.77 15.96
N GLY A 137 -1.09 -6.84 15.38
CA GLY A 137 -1.02 -8.17 16.03
C GLY A 137 -2.37 -8.88 16.17
N ARG A 138 -3.40 -8.44 15.43
CA ARG A 138 -4.74 -9.06 15.46
C ARG A 138 -5.00 -10.03 14.30
N GLY A 139 -4.01 -10.21 13.40
CA GLY A 139 -4.09 -11.17 12.29
C GLY A 139 -4.01 -10.53 10.89
N TRP A 140 -4.15 -9.20 10.77
CA TRP A 140 -4.00 -8.52 9.48
C TRP A 140 -2.63 -8.78 8.85
N GLU A 141 -1.57 -8.78 9.64
CA GLU A 141 -0.20 -9.00 9.17
C GLU A 141 -0.04 -10.41 8.58
N GLU A 142 -0.73 -11.41 9.11
CA GLU A 142 -0.72 -12.77 8.56
C GLU A 142 -1.41 -12.81 7.20
N PHE A 143 -2.57 -12.17 7.08
CA PHE A 143 -3.33 -12.05 5.84
C PHE A 143 -2.54 -11.31 4.75
N THR A 144 -1.99 -10.14 5.07
CA THR A 144 -1.22 -9.34 4.10
C THR A 144 0.12 -9.98 3.75
N ASN A 145 0.73 -10.74 4.65
CA ASN A 145 1.91 -11.57 4.35
C ASN A 145 1.57 -12.66 3.33
N ALA A 146 0.38 -13.25 3.38
CA ALA A 146 -0.03 -14.21 2.35
C ALA A 146 -0.12 -13.56 0.97
N ALA A 147 -0.66 -12.34 0.88
CA ALA A 147 -0.69 -11.57 -0.37
C ALA A 147 0.73 -11.26 -0.88
N ILE A 148 1.65 -10.85 0.01
CA ILE A 148 3.04 -10.55 -0.37
C ILE A 148 3.75 -11.82 -0.86
N ARG A 149 3.54 -12.99 -0.23
CA ARG A 149 4.08 -14.27 -0.70
C ARG A 149 3.54 -14.64 -2.08
N ALA A 150 2.23 -14.48 -2.30
CA ALA A 150 1.63 -14.73 -3.61
C ALA A 150 2.20 -13.82 -4.71
N LEU A 151 2.53 -12.58 -4.40
CA LEU A 151 3.23 -11.67 -5.32
C LEU A 151 4.66 -12.13 -5.61
N ASN A 152 5.38 -12.63 -4.59
CA ASN A 152 6.74 -13.15 -4.78
C ASN A 152 6.77 -14.39 -5.68
N GLU A 153 5.68 -15.16 -5.77
CA GLU A 153 5.55 -16.34 -6.61
C GLU A 153 5.20 -16.02 -8.08
N GLN A 154 4.96 -14.76 -8.42
CA GLN A 154 4.65 -14.39 -9.80
C GLN A 154 5.90 -14.43 -10.69
N ASP A 155 5.78 -15.02 -11.88
CA ASP A 155 6.91 -15.09 -12.84
C ASP A 155 7.23 -13.75 -13.51
N ARG A 156 6.26 -12.83 -13.58
CA ARG A 156 6.44 -11.51 -14.19
C ARG A 156 7.22 -10.56 -13.26
N PRO A 157 7.90 -9.55 -13.84
CA PRO A 157 8.64 -8.58 -13.03
C PRO A 157 7.70 -7.72 -12.17
N ILE A 158 8.02 -7.57 -10.89
CA ILE A 158 7.32 -6.69 -9.95
C ILE A 158 8.36 -5.87 -9.19
N VAL A 159 8.07 -4.59 -8.95
CA VAL A 159 8.90 -3.70 -8.15
C VAL A 159 8.29 -3.56 -6.75
N PHE A 160 9.08 -3.80 -5.71
CA PHE A 160 8.68 -3.59 -4.32
C PHE A 160 9.37 -2.35 -3.75
N LEU A 161 8.59 -1.36 -3.36
CA LEU A 161 9.04 -0.14 -2.70
C LEU A 161 8.87 -0.32 -1.19
N LEU A 162 9.97 -0.52 -0.47
CA LEU A 162 10.00 -0.82 0.96
C LEU A 162 10.54 0.38 1.73
N TRP A 163 9.65 1.23 2.19
CA TRP A 163 9.98 2.47 2.89
C TRP A 163 9.86 2.32 4.41
N GLY A 164 11.01 2.41 5.10
CA GLY A 164 11.13 2.26 6.54
C GLY A 164 11.24 0.80 7.02
N LYS A 165 11.69 0.63 8.25
CA LYS A 165 12.00 -0.70 8.81
C LYS A 165 10.85 -1.72 8.75
N PRO A 166 9.58 -1.37 9.10
CA PRO A 166 8.50 -2.35 9.04
C PRO A 166 8.26 -2.91 7.63
N ALA A 167 8.32 -2.06 6.59
CA ALA A 167 8.22 -2.50 5.20
C ALA A 167 9.45 -3.32 4.79
N GLN A 168 10.66 -2.88 5.14
CA GLN A 168 11.91 -3.58 4.85
C GLN A 168 11.99 -4.97 5.47
N MET A 169 11.34 -5.22 6.60
CA MET A 169 11.24 -6.56 7.20
C MET A 169 10.55 -7.57 6.27
N LYS A 170 9.69 -7.10 5.34
CA LYS A 170 9.03 -7.96 4.35
C LYS A 170 9.98 -8.50 3.29
N LYS A 171 11.15 -7.89 3.10
CA LYS A 171 12.21 -8.37 2.19
C LYS A 171 12.57 -9.84 2.43
N LYS A 172 12.44 -10.34 3.66
CA LYS A 172 12.71 -11.74 4.00
C LYS A 172 11.80 -12.74 3.26
N MET A 173 10.66 -12.28 2.76
CA MET A 173 9.71 -13.08 1.98
C MET A 173 9.89 -12.92 0.47
N LEU A 174 10.78 -12.02 0.04
CA LEU A 174 10.97 -11.64 -1.36
C LEU A 174 12.31 -12.20 -1.85
N ASN A 175 12.27 -13.37 -2.46
CA ASN A 175 13.47 -14.09 -2.95
C ASN A 175 13.41 -14.40 -4.44
N ASN A 176 12.37 -13.98 -5.15
CA ASN A 176 12.24 -14.19 -6.58
C ASN A 176 13.18 -13.22 -7.33
N PRO A 177 14.14 -13.73 -8.14
CA PRO A 177 15.12 -12.89 -8.84
C PRO A 177 14.52 -12.02 -9.95
N ASN A 178 13.27 -12.30 -10.38
CA ASN A 178 12.59 -11.50 -11.38
C ASN A 178 12.08 -10.15 -10.83
N HIS A 179 12.09 -9.99 -9.51
CA HIS A 179 11.59 -8.78 -8.86
C HIS A 179 12.70 -7.79 -8.52
N LEU A 180 12.37 -6.50 -8.56
CA LEU A 180 13.23 -5.43 -8.06
C LEU A 180 12.77 -5.00 -6.67
N ILE A 181 13.70 -4.94 -5.71
CA ILE A 181 13.42 -4.45 -4.37
C ILE A 181 14.18 -3.14 -4.16
N LEU A 182 13.45 -2.05 -3.94
CA LEU A 182 13.99 -0.73 -3.65
C LEU A 182 13.69 -0.37 -2.20
N GLU A 183 14.74 -0.16 -1.42
CA GLU A 183 14.65 0.18 0.00
C GLU A 183 15.03 1.64 0.23
N ALA A 184 14.30 2.33 1.11
CA ALA A 184 14.63 3.67 1.57
C ALA A 184 14.13 3.87 3.02
N PRO A 185 14.60 4.87 3.76
CA PRO A 185 13.94 5.33 4.97
C PRO A 185 12.47 5.70 4.70
N HIS A 186 11.65 5.73 5.76
CA HIS A 186 10.24 6.11 5.63
C HIS A 186 10.11 7.59 5.21
N PRO A 187 9.13 7.95 4.34
CA PRO A 187 8.93 9.33 3.87
C PRO A 187 8.42 10.31 4.94
N SER A 188 8.19 9.86 6.18
CA SER A 188 7.77 10.78 7.25
C SER A 188 8.81 11.88 7.50
N PRO A 189 8.37 13.08 7.96
CA PRO A 189 9.30 14.17 8.31
C PRO A 189 10.41 13.77 9.30
N LEU A 190 10.18 12.74 10.12
CA LEU A 190 11.16 12.23 11.09
C LEU A 190 12.33 11.47 10.45
N SER A 191 12.20 11.02 9.20
CA SER A 191 13.18 10.13 8.57
C SER A 191 13.49 10.43 7.10
N ALA A 192 12.71 11.23 6.42
CA ALA A 192 12.86 11.48 4.97
C ALA A 192 14.25 12.00 4.61
N TYR A 193 14.82 12.88 5.42
CA TYR A 193 16.18 13.43 5.23
C TYR A 193 17.31 12.42 5.48
N ARG A 194 16.99 11.21 5.97
CA ARG A 194 18.00 10.16 6.23
C ARG A 194 18.23 9.25 5.00
N GLY A 195 17.75 9.66 3.82
CA GLY A 195 17.96 8.95 2.56
C GLY A 195 16.70 8.51 1.81
N PHE A 196 15.50 8.98 2.20
CA PHE A 196 14.32 8.88 1.35
C PHE A 196 14.45 9.88 0.20
N PHE A 197 14.73 11.15 0.51
CA PHE A 197 15.05 12.14 -0.51
C PHE A 197 16.35 11.78 -1.22
N GLY A 198 16.30 11.82 -2.56
CA GLY A 198 17.37 11.42 -3.45
C GLY A 198 17.47 9.90 -3.70
N SER A 199 16.57 9.08 -3.13
CA SER A 199 16.53 7.63 -3.39
C SER A 199 16.07 7.29 -4.82
N ARG A 200 15.34 8.21 -5.47
CA ARG A 200 14.84 8.12 -6.85
C ARG A 200 14.10 6.81 -7.13
N PRO A 201 13.08 6.46 -6.34
CA PRO A 201 12.40 5.17 -6.47
C PRO A 201 11.52 5.10 -7.72
N PHE A 202 10.95 6.24 -8.15
CA PHE A 202 9.99 6.30 -9.26
C PHE A 202 10.68 6.13 -10.61
N GLY A 203 11.78 6.83 -10.84
CA GLY A 203 12.58 6.70 -12.06
C GLY A 203 13.23 5.33 -12.18
N LYS A 204 13.74 4.76 -11.06
CA LYS A 204 14.27 3.38 -11.02
C LYS A 204 13.19 2.36 -11.32
N THR A 205 11.98 2.55 -10.79
CA THR A 205 10.81 1.69 -11.06
C THR A 205 10.47 1.68 -12.53
N ASN A 206 10.30 2.86 -13.13
CA ASN A 206 9.91 2.96 -14.54
C ASN A 206 10.97 2.37 -15.46
N ARG A 207 12.26 2.64 -15.22
CA ARG A 207 13.36 2.04 -15.97
C ARG A 207 13.31 0.51 -15.92
N PHE A 208 13.14 -0.06 -14.74
CA PHE A 208 13.04 -1.51 -14.57
C PHE A 208 11.85 -2.10 -15.33
N LEU A 209 10.68 -1.47 -15.27
CA LEU A 209 9.49 -1.90 -15.98
C LEU A 209 9.74 -1.89 -17.51
N GLU A 210 10.29 -0.81 -18.04
CA GLU A 210 10.61 -0.67 -19.48
C GLU A 210 11.64 -1.71 -19.95
N GLU A 211 12.70 -1.95 -19.17
CA GLU A 211 13.73 -2.97 -19.45
C GLU A 211 13.15 -4.39 -19.51
N HIS A 212 11.99 -4.62 -18.86
CA HIS A 212 11.29 -5.91 -18.86
C HIS A 212 10.04 -5.94 -19.77
N GLY A 213 9.86 -4.93 -20.64
CA GLY A 213 8.77 -4.88 -21.60
C GLY A 213 7.40 -4.49 -21.02
N GLU A 214 7.40 -3.99 -19.79
CA GLU A 214 6.20 -3.47 -19.12
C GLU A 214 6.03 -1.97 -19.38
N THR A 215 4.78 -1.50 -19.43
CA THR A 215 4.52 -0.06 -19.51
C THR A 215 4.92 0.62 -18.20
N PRO A 216 5.64 1.76 -18.24
CA PRO A 216 5.97 2.53 -17.05
C PRO A 216 4.71 3.08 -16.38
N ILE A 217 4.85 3.50 -15.13
CA ILE A 217 3.79 4.17 -14.39
C ILE A 217 3.83 5.67 -14.70
N ASP A 218 2.68 6.23 -15.06
CA ASP A 218 2.48 7.68 -15.03
C ASP A 218 2.21 8.11 -13.59
N TRP A 219 3.26 8.63 -12.95
CA TRP A 219 3.22 9.03 -11.56
C TRP A 219 2.55 10.38 -11.32
N GLN A 220 2.31 11.19 -12.36
CA GLN A 220 1.66 12.48 -12.20
C GLN A 220 0.24 12.31 -11.66
N ILE A 221 -0.09 13.02 -10.59
CA ILE A 221 -1.46 13.18 -10.09
C ILE A 221 -1.95 14.55 -10.56
N GLU A 222 -3.13 14.59 -11.15
CA GLU A 222 -3.76 15.82 -11.61
C GLU A 222 -4.34 16.61 -10.43
N ASN A 223 -4.41 17.91 -10.59
CA ASN A 223 -5.13 18.79 -9.67
C ASN A 223 -6.65 18.56 -9.77
N VAL A 224 -7.33 18.69 -8.66
CA VAL A 224 -8.80 18.63 -8.56
C VAL A 224 -9.37 20.00 -8.18
#